data_a0ba06abde20ebafa2b29f17383d250c
#
_entry.id   a0ba06abde20ebafa2b29f17383d250c
#
_cell.length_a   1.000
_cell.length_b   1.000
_cell.length_c   1.000
_cell.angle_alpha   90.00
_cell.angle_beta   90.00
_cell.angle_gamma   90.00
#
_symmetry.space_group_name_H-M   'P 1'
#
loop_
_entity.id
_entity.type
_entity.pdbx_description
1 polymer ?
#
loop_
_entity_poly.entity_id
_entity_poly.type
_entity_poly.pdbx_seq_one_letter_code
_entity_poly.pdbx_strand_id
1 'polypeptide(L)'
;MCEPGGVCISRAANEQIRDKLSLAFADLGEQVVKNIARAVGVYGLAAKDIRALPDADALGAPEPPRTMEAPPDEQEIHFCQTRDGLQLAYARTGKGPFIVKTGNWMTHLEFDFESPIWRHLYRELSRDHSLDPLRCAGNGLSDRDVPDVSFAHFVDDLETIVDAAGIDRFVLLGVSQGCAVSIAYAIRQPERVSRLVLLAATR
;
A
#
# COMPACT_ATOMS: atom_id res chain seq x y z
N MET A 1 8.53 9.82 26.83
CA MET A 1 8.11 10.27 25.51
C MET A 1 6.58 10.21 25.42
N CYS A 2 5.95 9.10 25.14
CA CYS A 2 4.49 8.98 25.16
C CYS A 2 4.03 8.23 26.42
N GLU A 3 2.99 8.67 27.08
CA GLU A 3 2.40 7.94 28.19
C GLU A 3 1.64 6.69 27.69
N PRO A 4 1.49 5.64 28.50
CA PRO A 4 0.68 4.49 28.11
C PRO A 4 -0.76 4.88 27.76
N GLY A 5 -1.20 4.49 26.57
CA GLY A 5 -2.51 4.85 26.03
C GLY A 5 -2.59 6.22 25.36
N GLY A 6 -1.50 6.99 25.32
CA GLY A 6 -1.38 8.23 24.55
C GLY A 6 -0.86 7.96 23.12
N VAL A 7 -0.92 8.97 22.27
CA VAL A 7 -0.40 8.94 20.89
C VAL A 7 0.65 10.03 20.72
N CYS A 8 1.79 9.70 20.12
CA CYS A 8 2.80 10.66 19.71
C CYS A 8 3.04 10.59 18.21
N ILE A 9 3.13 11.76 17.58
CA ILE A 9 3.37 11.91 16.14
C ILE A 9 4.53 12.88 15.89
N SER A 10 5.17 12.76 14.73
CA SER A 10 6.18 13.72 14.33
C SER A 10 5.56 15.07 13.92
N ARG A 11 6.37 16.15 13.94
CA ARG A 11 5.96 17.46 13.42
C ARG A 11 5.40 17.36 12.01
N ALA A 12 6.07 16.61 11.11
CA ALA A 12 5.62 16.42 9.74
C ALA A 12 4.24 15.75 9.66
N ALA A 13 3.97 14.76 10.51
CA ALA A 13 2.66 14.12 10.58
C ALA A 13 1.59 15.09 11.13
N ASN A 14 1.93 15.87 12.17
CA ASN A 14 1.03 16.87 12.71
C ASN A 14 0.63 17.93 11.67
N GLU A 15 1.57 18.40 10.88
CA GLU A 15 1.32 19.36 9.78
C GLU A 15 0.35 18.82 8.71
N GLN A 16 0.36 17.51 8.48
CA GLN A 16 -0.52 16.88 7.51
C GLN A 16 -1.96 16.68 8.00
N ILE A 17 -2.16 16.57 9.32
CA ILE A 17 -3.45 16.22 9.90
C ILE A 17 -4.15 17.37 10.62
N ARG A 18 -3.43 18.41 11.04
CA ARG A 18 -3.97 19.50 11.89
C ARG A 18 -5.18 20.22 11.28
N ASP A 19 -5.23 20.31 9.95
CA ASP A 19 -6.32 20.97 9.22
C ASP A 19 -7.45 19.99 8.82
N LYS A 20 -7.25 18.68 9.10
CA LYS A 20 -8.19 17.61 8.75
C LYS A 20 -8.87 16.98 9.95
N LEU A 21 -8.23 17.05 11.11
CA LEU A 21 -8.72 16.46 12.34
C LEU A 21 -8.80 17.54 13.41
N SER A 22 -9.94 17.66 14.05
CA SER A 22 -10.15 18.59 15.18
C SER A 22 -9.53 18.05 16.48
N LEU A 23 -8.25 17.65 16.42
CA LEU A 23 -7.49 17.10 17.55
C LEU A 23 -6.38 18.06 17.93
N ALA A 24 -6.34 18.45 19.21
CA ALA A 24 -5.31 19.35 19.73
C ALA A 24 -4.11 18.55 20.25
N PHE A 25 -3.12 18.31 19.41
CA PHE A 25 -1.84 17.72 19.80
C PHE A 25 -0.98 18.77 20.52
N ALA A 26 -0.48 18.45 21.71
CA ALA A 26 0.47 19.28 22.44
C ALA A 26 1.87 19.16 21.84
N ASP A 27 2.58 20.27 21.68
CA ASP A 27 4.00 20.24 21.26
C ASP A 27 4.86 19.74 22.44
N LEU A 28 5.54 18.62 22.25
CA LEU A 28 6.46 18.01 23.22
C LEU A 28 7.92 18.37 22.95
N GLY A 29 8.17 19.27 22.03
CA GLY A 29 9.51 19.72 21.65
C GLY A 29 10.28 18.69 20.84
N GLU A 30 11.58 18.94 20.73
CA GLU A 30 12.52 18.08 20.00
C GLU A 30 12.95 16.89 20.86
N GLN A 31 12.83 15.68 20.33
CA GLN A 31 13.14 14.44 21.01
C GLN A 31 14.20 13.64 20.24
N VAL A 32 15.14 13.05 20.98
CA VAL A 32 16.09 12.09 20.40
C VAL A 32 15.44 10.72 20.37
N VAL A 33 15.28 10.18 19.18
CA VAL A 33 14.64 8.88 18.96
C VAL A 33 15.71 7.85 18.58
N LYS A 34 15.65 6.65 19.17
CA LYS A 34 16.58 5.56 18.86
C LYS A 34 16.63 5.31 17.36
N ASN A 35 17.87 5.18 16.84
CA ASN A 35 18.16 4.95 15.40
C ASN A 35 17.84 6.14 14.46
N ILE A 36 17.56 7.32 14.99
CA ILE A 36 17.40 8.54 14.18
C ILE A 36 18.50 9.53 14.61
N ALA A 37 19.40 9.86 13.68
CA ALA A 37 20.60 10.67 13.98
C ALA A 37 20.28 12.13 14.37
N ARG A 38 19.13 12.67 13.95
CA ARG A 38 18.71 14.04 14.26
C ARG A 38 17.51 14.04 15.21
N ALA A 39 17.42 15.07 16.04
CA ALA A 39 16.25 15.28 16.88
C ALA A 39 14.99 15.46 16.01
N VAL A 40 13.87 14.92 16.49
CA VAL A 40 12.56 14.96 15.81
C VAL A 40 11.60 15.76 16.67
N GLY A 41 10.96 16.78 16.11
CA GLY A 41 9.87 17.49 16.75
C GLY A 41 8.69 16.54 16.95
N VAL A 42 8.21 16.43 18.20
CA VAL A 42 7.17 15.47 18.58
C VAL A 42 5.95 16.21 19.11
N TYR A 43 4.78 15.76 18.72
CA TYR A 43 3.49 16.20 19.19
C TYR A 43 2.77 15.03 19.86
N GLY A 44 2.09 15.31 20.99
CA GLY A 44 1.45 14.27 21.80
C GLY A 44 -0.03 14.54 22.04
N LEU A 45 -0.83 13.48 22.07
CA LEU A 45 -2.20 13.48 22.54
C LEU A 45 -2.29 12.54 23.74
N ALA A 46 -2.72 13.08 24.89
CA ALA A 46 -2.75 12.33 26.13
C ALA A 46 -3.86 11.27 26.14
N ALA A 47 -3.66 10.17 26.87
CA ALA A 47 -4.62 9.08 26.98
C ALA A 47 -6.02 9.54 27.45
N LYS A 48 -6.08 10.54 28.34
CA LYS A 48 -7.35 11.13 28.81
C LYS A 48 -8.12 11.81 27.68
N ASP A 49 -7.41 12.49 26.76
CA ASP A 49 -8.02 13.23 25.67
C ASP A 49 -8.49 12.26 24.58
N ILE A 50 -7.78 11.15 24.38
CA ILE A 50 -8.21 10.06 23.50
C ILE A 50 -9.50 9.41 24.00
N ARG A 51 -9.59 9.15 25.30
CA ARG A 51 -10.82 8.58 25.91
C ARG A 51 -12.02 9.53 25.89
N ALA A 52 -11.76 10.82 25.75
CA ALA A 52 -12.81 11.84 25.64
C ALA A 52 -13.31 12.02 24.19
N LEU A 53 -12.67 11.38 23.21
CA LEU A 53 -13.17 11.39 21.85
C LEU A 53 -14.51 10.65 21.77
N PRO A 54 -15.44 11.13 20.92
CA PRO A 54 -16.67 10.38 20.66
C PRO A 54 -16.34 9.00 20.11
N ASP A 55 -17.11 7.99 20.48
CA ASP A 55 -16.97 6.65 19.94
C ASP A 55 -16.99 6.69 18.41
N ALA A 56 -16.21 5.82 17.79
CA ALA A 56 -16.10 5.75 16.32
C ALA A 56 -17.48 5.58 15.63
N ASP A 57 -18.41 4.93 16.31
CA ASP A 57 -19.80 4.77 15.89
C ASP A 57 -20.60 6.09 15.91
N ALA A 58 -20.20 7.05 16.77
CA ALA A 58 -20.82 8.37 16.84
C ALA A 58 -20.30 9.36 15.78
N LEU A 59 -19.19 9.04 15.11
CA LEU A 59 -18.63 9.84 14.01
C LEU A 59 -19.38 9.67 12.69
N GLY A 60 -20.48 8.90 12.69
CA GLY A 60 -21.24 8.53 11.50
C GLY A 60 -20.45 7.57 10.62
N ALA A 61 -21.06 6.44 10.27
CA ALA A 61 -20.49 5.61 9.22
C ALA A 61 -20.27 6.49 8.00
N PRO A 62 -19.10 6.39 7.30
CA PRO A 62 -18.93 7.09 6.03
C PRO A 62 -20.16 6.78 5.16
N GLU A 63 -20.74 7.81 4.53
CA GLU A 63 -21.87 7.60 3.61
C GLU A 63 -21.56 6.37 2.74
N PRO A 64 -22.50 5.40 2.66
CA PRO A 64 -22.28 4.27 1.79
C PRO A 64 -22.02 4.82 0.38
N PRO A 65 -20.96 4.33 -0.29
CA PRO A 65 -20.64 4.81 -1.63
C PRO A 65 -21.91 4.70 -2.49
N ARG A 66 -22.22 5.76 -3.21
CA ARG A 66 -23.38 5.81 -4.11
C ARG A 66 -23.44 4.50 -4.86
N THR A 67 -24.63 3.89 -4.91
CA THR A 67 -24.93 2.64 -5.62
C THR A 67 -24.48 2.79 -7.08
N MET A 68 -23.27 2.35 -7.34
CA MET A 68 -22.70 2.24 -8.68
C MET A 68 -22.83 0.78 -9.07
N GLU A 69 -23.14 0.51 -10.33
CA GLU A 69 -23.20 -0.86 -10.86
C GLU A 69 -22.01 -1.68 -10.35
N ALA A 70 -22.30 -2.87 -9.88
CA ALA A 70 -21.32 -3.73 -9.26
C ALA A 70 -20.14 -3.98 -10.23
N PRO A 71 -18.92 -3.63 -9.86
CA PRO A 71 -17.75 -3.99 -10.65
C PRO A 71 -17.59 -5.53 -10.64
N PRO A 72 -16.75 -6.09 -11.50
CA PRO A 72 -16.57 -7.53 -11.57
C PRO A 72 -16.24 -8.07 -10.17
N ASP A 73 -17.13 -8.95 -9.67
CA ASP A 73 -17.05 -9.51 -8.33
C ASP A 73 -15.98 -10.63 -8.23
N GLU A 74 -15.31 -10.95 -9.32
CA GLU A 74 -14.37 -12.06 -9.40
C GLU A 74 -12.96 -11.59 -9.68
N GLN A 75 -12.05 -12.02 -8.82
CA GLN A 75 -10.61 -11.91 -8.97
C GLN A 75 -10.06 -13.27 -9.40
N GLU A 76 -9.36 -13.31 -10.52
CA GLU A 76 -8.65 -14.50 -10.99
C GLU A 76 -7.23 -14.51 -10.39
N ILE A 77 -6.92 -15.55 -9.60
CA ILE A 77 -5.60 -15.73 -8.99
C ILE A 77 -4.75 -16.63 -9.90
N HIS A 78 -3.55 -16.15 -10.21
CA HIS A 78 -2.58 -16.84 -11.03
C HIS A 78 -1.27 -17.03 -10.26
N PHE A 79 -0.49 -18.01 -10.72
CA PHE A 79 0.83 -18.30 -10.17
C PHE A 79 1.88 -18.39 -11.29
N CYS A 80 3.09 -17.93 -10.99
CA CYS A 80 4.25 -18.11 -11.86
C CYS A 80 5.46 -18.50 -11.01
N GLN A 81 6.53 -18.93 -11.65
CA GLN A 81 7.77 -19.31 -10.97
C GLN A 81 8.90 -18.36 -11.32
N THR A 82 9.68 -18.01 -10.31
CA THR A 82 10.97 -17.33 -10.49
C THR A 82 12.01 -18.29 -11.08
N ARG A 83 13.14 -17.77 -11.51
CA ARG A 83 14.24 -18.60 -12.09
C ARG A 83 14.83 -19.58 -11.08
N ASP A 84 14.78 -19.26 -9.80
CA ASP A 84 15.22 -20.08 -8.67
C ASP A 84 14.12 -21.00 -8.11
N GLY A 85 12.94 -21.02 -8.75
CA GLY A 85 11.88 -21.97 -8.49
C GLY A 85 10.85 -21.55 -7.44
N LEU A 86 10.93 -20.33 -6.90
CA LEU A 86 9.92 -19.81 -5.99
C LEU A 86 8.60 -19.53 -6.71
N GLN A 87 7.49 -19.86 -6.10
CA GLN A 87 6.17 -19.57 -6.62
C GLN A 87 5.72 -18.17 -6.21
N LEU A 88 5.35 -17.36 -7.20
CA LEU A 88 4.79 -16.02 -7.02
C LEU A 88 3.32 -16.02 -7.39
N ALA A 89 2.51 -15.30 -6.58
CA ALA A 89 1.09 -15.12 -6.82
C ALA A 89 0.79 -13.71 -7.34
N TYR A 90 -0.09 -13.63 -8.32
CA TYR A 90 -0.68 -12.37 -8.77
C TYR A 90 -2.16 -12.59 -9.08
N ALA A 91 -2.90 -11.50 -9.18
CA ALA A 91 -4.31 -11.61 -9.49
C ALA A 91 -4.66 -10.69 -10.66
N ARG A 92 -5.79 -10.98 -11.30
CA ARG A 92 -6.37 -10.15 -12.35
C ARG A 92 -7.83 -9.89 -12.05
N THR A 93 -8.25 -8.64 -12.23
CA THR A 93 -9.66 -8.25 -12.14
C THR A 93 -9.96 -7.11 -13.11
N GLY A 94 -11.17 -7.07 -13.65
CA GLY A 94 -11.58 -6.07 -14.65
C GLY A 94 -11.09 -6.37 -16.06
N LYS A 95 -11.33 -5.43 -16.96
CA LYS A 95 -10.96 -5.52 -18.39
C LYS A 95 -10.56 -4.14 -18.90
N GLY A 96 -9.61 -4.09 -19.83
CA GLY A 96 -9.13 -2.86 -20.44
C GLY A 96 -7.61 -2.68 -20.36
N PRO A 97 -7.10 -1.45 -20.43
CA PRO A 97 -5.66 -1.19 -20.28
C PRO A 97 -5.13 -1.67 -18.92
N PHE A 98 -3.92 -2.18 -18.90
CA PHE A 98 -3.34 -2.76 -17.69
C PHE A 98 -2.89 -1.73 -16.65
N ILE A 99 -3.24 -1.97 -15.40
CA ILE A 99 -2.65 -1.36 -14.20
C ILE A 99 -2.00 -2.45 -13.39
N VAL A 100 -0.69 -2.46 -13.29
CA VAL A 100 0.07 -3.35 -12.42
C VAL A 100 0.30 -2.65 -11.10
N LYS A 101 -0.22 -3.23 -10.01
CA LYS A 101 0.00 -2.72 -8.66
C LYS A 101 1.09 -3.54 -7.97
N THR A 102 2.22 -2.89 -7.67
CA THR A 102 3.31 -3.54 -6.92
C THR A 102 2.86 -3.97 -5.52
N GLY A 103 3.46 -5.06 -5.05
CA GLY A 103 3.30 -5.50 -3.68
C GLY A 103 3.74 -4.39 -2.70
N ASN A 104 3.03 -4.27 -1.62
CA ASN A 104 3.41 -3.47 -0.46
C ASN A 104 3.38 -4.37 0.77
N TRP A 105 3.96 -3.90 1.87
CA TRP A 105 4.13 -4.73 3.05
C TRP A 105 2.81 -5.23 3.63
N MET A 106 2.81 -6.48 4.10
CA MET A 106 1.66 -7.15 4.76
C MET A 106 0.36 -7.12 3.95
N THR A 107 0.43 -7.55 2.70
CA THR A 107 -0.73 -7.62 1.82
C THR A 107 -1.08 -9.05 1.42
N HIS A 108 -2.36 -9.29 1.14
CA HIS A 108 -2.87 -10.59 0.69
C HIS A 108 -3.87 -10.37 -0.45
N LEU A 109 -3.77 -11.12 -1.55
CA LEU A 109 -4.62 -10.90 -2.73
C LEU A 109 -6.11 -10.92 -2.39
N GLU A 110 -6.56 -12.01 -1.76
CA GLU A 110 -7.98 -12.19 -1.40
C GLU A 110 -8.43 -11.20 -0.33
N PHE A 111 -7.67 -11.07 0.78
CA PHE A 111 -8.06 -10.18 1.87
C PHE A 111 -8.06 -8.71 1.48
N ASP A 112 -7.13 -8.27 0.64
CA ASP A 112 -7.10 -6.89 0.16
C ASP A 112 -8.30 -6.61 -0.75
N PHE A 113 -8.70 -7.57 -1.59
CA PHE A 113 -9.82 -7.44 -2.49
C PHE A 113 -11.15 -7.27 -1.74
N GLU A 114 -11.30 -7.93 -0.59
CA GLU A 114 -12.48 -7.85 0.27
C GLU A 114 -12.36 -6.77 1.37
N SER A 115 -11.16 -6.29 1.62
CA SER A 115 -10.85 -5.34 2.70
C SER A 115 -11.67 -4.05 2.59
N PRO A 116 -12.27 -3.56 3.68
CA PRO A 116 -12.94 -2.27 3.69
C PRO A 116 -12.01 -1.09 3.38
N ILE A 117 -10.68 -1.28 3.48
CA ILE A 117 -9.67 -0.27 3.16
C ILE A 117 -9.37 -0.24 1.66
N TRP A 118 -9.20 -1.41 1.03
CA TRP A 118 -8.69 -1.51 -0.34
C TRP A 118 -9.75 -1.79 -1.39
N ARG A 119 -10.85 -2.48 -1.03
CA ARG A 119 -11.84 -2.96 -2.01
C ARG A 119 -12.40 -1.88 -2.92
N HIS A 120 -12.64 -0.66 -2.41
CA HIS A 120 -13.18 0.41 -3.24
C HIS A 120 -12.14 0.98 -4.21
N LEU A 121 -10.87 1.04 -3.84
CA LEU A 121 -9.81 1.40 -4.77
C LEU A 121 -9.69 0.35 -5.88
N TYR A 122 -9.70 -0.94 -5.52
CA TYR A 122 -9.61 -2.01 -6.49
C TYR A 122 -10.82 -2.03 -7.42
N ARG A 123 -12.01 -1.92 -6.88
CA ARG A 123 -13.24 -1.83 -7.63
C ARG A 123 -13.28 -0.64 -8.59
N GLU A 124 -12.85 0.52 -8.15
CA GLU A 124 -12.83 1.72 -8.99
C GLU A 124 -11.81 1.60 -10.13
N LEU A 125 -10.61 1.09 -9.83
CA LEU A 125 -9.59 0.87 -10.86
C LEU A 125 -9.95 -0.23 -11.85
N SER A 126 -10.61 -1.30 -11.40
CA SER A 126 -10.98 -2.43 -12.26
C SER A 126 -12.23 -2.19 -13.12
N ARG A 127 -12.90 -1.05 -12.98
CA ARG A 127 -14.07 -0.70 -13.77
C ARG A 127 -13.74 -0.54 -15.26
N ASP A 128 -12.67 0.18 -15.56
CA ASP A 128 -12.25 0.54 -16.90
C ASP A 128 -10.84 0.03 -17.26
N HIS A 129 -10.23 -0.74 -16.36
CA HIS A 129 -8.88 -1.26 -16.51
C HIS A 129 -8.80 -2.72 -16.06
N SER A 130 -7.83 -3.44 -16.60
CA SER A 130 -7.38 -4.69 -16.01
C SER A 130 -6.41 -4.35 -14.88
N LEU A 131 -6.83 -4.58 -13.64
CA LEU A 131 -6.01 -4.36 -12.45
C LEU A 131 -5.34 -5.67 -12.05
N ASP A 132 -4.02 -5.66 -12.09
CA ASP A 132 -3.18 -6.81 -11.75
C ASP A 132 -2.33 -6.50 -10.49
N PRO A 133 -2.89 -6.70 -9.27
CA PRO A 133 -2.10 -6.68 -8.04
C PRO A 133 -1.20 -7.92 -7.96
N LEU A 134 0.04 -7.70 -7.58
CA LEU A 134 1.03 -8.77 -7.44
C LEU A 134 1.54 -8.91 -6.00
N ARG A 135 2.13 -10.07 -5.70
CA ARG A 135 2.79 -10.35 -4.43
C ARG A 135 4.20 -10.84 -4.65
N CYS A 136 5.15 -10.15 -4.05
CA CYS A 136 6.53 -10.59 -4.00
C CYS A 136 6.66 -11.86 -3.15
N ALA A 137 7.73 -12.59 -3.34
CA ALA A 137 8.09 -13.72 -2.49
C ALA A 137 8.09 -13.32 -0.99
N GLY A 138 7.72 -14.23 -0.12
CA GLY A 138 7.54 -13.99 1.31
C GLY A 138 6.20 -13.37 1.72
N ASN A 139 5.28 -13.09 0.78
CA ASN A 139 4.02 -12.40 1.07
C ASN A 139 2.78 -13.13 0.51
N GLY A 140 1.71 -13.12 1.29
CA GLY A 140 0.38 -13.57 0.89
C GLY A 140 0.35 -15.02 0.42
N LEU A 141 -0.03 -15.23 -0.84
CA LEU A 141 -0.13 -16.55 -1.49
C LEU A 141 1.17 -16.97 -2.22
N SER A 142 2.18 -16.12 -2.29
CA SER A 142 3.52 -16.48 -2.76
C SER A 142 4.26 -17.34 -1.74
N ASP A 143 5.28 -18.06 -2.17
CA ASP A 143 6.11 -18.87 -1.29
C ASP A 143 6.68 -18.04 -0.14
N ARG A 144 6.66 -18.62 1.08
CA ARG A 144 7.08 -17.96 2.32
C ARG A 144 8.49 -18.30 2.76
N ASP A 145 8.99 -19.47 2.36
CA ASP A 145 10.36 -19.90 2.66
C ASP A 145 11.30 -19.33 1.60
N VAL A 146 11.70 -18.09 1.83
CA VAL A 146 12.49 -17.30 0.89
C VAL A 146 13.90 -17.13 1.43
N PRO A 147 14.94 -17.62 0.73
CA PRO A 147 16.32 -17.55 1.21
C PRO A 147 16.88 -16.13 1.28
N ASP A 148 16.37 -15.22 0.45
CA ASP A 148 16.78 -13.83 0.41
C ASP A 148 15.61 -12.90 0.15
N VAL A 149 15.44 -11.91 1.03
CA VAL A 149 14.42 -10.85 0.94
C VAL A 149 15.13 -9.52 0.73
N SER A 150 15.70 -9.33 -0.46
CA SER A 150 16.37 -8.09 -0.83
C SER A 150 15.50 -7.19 -1.71
N PHE A 151 15.84 -5.91 -1.73
CA PHE A 151 15.19 -4.95 -2.62
C PHE A 151 15.29 -5.35 -4.11
N ALA A 152 16.43 -5.91 -4.51
CA ALA A 152 16.66 -6.37 -5.88
C ALA A 152 15.68 -7.49 -6.25
N HIS A 153 15.48 -8.47 -5.36
CA HIS A 153 14.51 -9.55 -5.59
C HIS A 153 13.08 -9.06 -5.75
N PHE A 154 12.66 -8.03 -5.02
CA PHE A 154 11.32 -7.46 -5.22
C PHE A 154 11.13 -6.85 -6.62
N VAL A 155 12.19 -6.29 -7.20
CA VAL A 155 12.15 -5.77 -8.58
C VAL A 155 12.15 -6.92 -9.60
N ASP A 156 12.90 -7.99 -9.34
CA ASP A 156 12.96 -9.19 -10.18
C ASP A 156 11.64 -9.98 -10.13
N ASP A 157 10.99 -10.04 -8.97
CA ASP A 157 9.64 -10.62 -8.80
C ASP A 157 8.60 -9.88 -9.65
N LEU A 158 8.63 -8.54 -9.62
CA LEU A 158 7.76 -7.71 -10.45
C LEU A 158 7.97 -8.02 -11.93
N GLU A 159 9.22 -8.10 -12.39
CA GLU A 159 9.56 -8.42 -13.78
C GLU A 159 9.05 -9.83 -14.16
N THR A 160 9.30 -10.82 -13.30
CA THR A 160 8.85 -12.20 -13.50
C THR A 160 7.34 -12.29 -13.67
N ILE A 161 6.57 -11.60 -12.80
CA ILE A 161 5.11 -11.63 -12.87
C ILE A 161 4.59 -10.94 -14.13
N VAL A 162 5.13 -9.76 -14.47
CA VAL A 162 4.71 -9.01 -15.66
C VAL A 162 4.97 -9.81 -16.94
N ASP A 163 6.10 -10.53 -17.00
CA ASP A 163 6.43 -11.41 -18.12
C ASP A 163 5.48 -12.60 -18.18
N ALA A 164 5.24 -13.28 -17.06
CA ALA A 164 4.33 -14.41 -16.97
C ALA A 164 2.87 -14.04 -17.30
N ALA A 165 2.46 -12.82 -16.91
CA ALA A 165 1.13 -12.29 -17.20
C ALA A 165 0.96 -11.84 -18.66
N GLY A 166 2.03 -11.81 -19.46
CA GLY A 166 2.01 -11.38 -20.86
C GLY A 166 1.68 -9.91 -21.04
N ILE A 167 2.11 -9.05 -20.10
CA ILE A 167 1.81 -7.62 -20.12
C ILE A 167 2.98 -6.84 -20.69
N ASP A 168 2.84 -6.30 -21.89
CA ASP A 168 3.92 -5.55 -22.56
C ASP A 168 4.03 -4.11 -22.06
N ARG A 169 2.90 -3.42 -21.92
CA ARG A 169 2.87 -2.00 -21.53
C ARG A 169 1.71 -1.70 -20.59
N PHE A 170 1.99 -1.02 -19.49
CA PHE A 170 1.03 -0.81 -18.40
C PHE A 170 1.26 0.48 -17.61
N VAL A 171 0.26 0.87 -16.85
CA VAL A 171 0.39 1.85 -15.78
C VAL A 171 0.94 1.13 -14.55
N LEU A 172 2.04 1.61 -13.98
CA LEU A 172 2.63 1.04 -12.77
C LEU A 172 2.21 1.84 -11.54
N LEU A 173 1.52 1.16 -10.62
CA LEU A 173 1.02 1.74 -9.37
C LEU A 173 1.85 1.23 -8.19
N GLY A 174 2.62 2.11 -7.58
CA GLY A 174 3.34 1.88 -6.34
C GLY A 174 2.60 2.48 -5.15
N VAL A 175 2.47 1.72 -4.06
CA VAL A 175 1.90 2.18 -2.80
C VAL A 175 2.89 1.92 -1.67
N SER A 176 3.18 2.95 -0.86
CA SER A 176 4.11 2.84 0.27
C SER A 176 5.46 2.24 -0.14
N GLN A 177 5.89 1.10 0.42
CA GLN A 177 7.11 0.38 0.04
C GLN A 177 7.16 0.05 -1.46
N GLY A 178 6.03 -0.27 -2.07
CA GLY A 178 5.93 -0.54 -3.50
C GLY A 178 6.34 0.64 -4.39
N CYS A 179 6.35 1.87 -3.87
CA CYS A 179 6.83 3.04 -4.61
C CYS A 179 8.31 2.89 -5.01
N ALA A 180 9.17 2.46 -4.08
CA ALA A 180 10.60 2.28 -4.36
C ALA A 180 10.84 1.20 -5.41
N VAL A 181 10.12 0.07 -5.30
CA VAL A 181 10.18 -1.03 -6.28
C VAL A 181 9.70 -0.54 -7.66
N SER A 182 8.59 0.20 -7.70
CA SER A 182 8.04 0.75 -8.94
C SER A 182 9.00 1.72 -9.63
N ILE A 183 9.68 2.58 -8.87
CA ILE A 183 10.69 3.51 -9.41
C ILE A 183 11.86 2.73 -10.01
N ALA A 184 12.39 1.74 -9.28
CA ALA A 184 13.52 0.95 -9.76
C ALA A 184 13.17 0.16 -11.02
N TYR A 185 11.97 -0.43 -11.08
CA TYR A 185 11.48 -1.11 -12.27
C TYR A 185 11.32 -0.15 -13.46
N ALA A 186 10.70 1.02 -13.24
CA ALA A 186 10.51 2.01 -14.30
C ALA A 186 11.83 2.55 -14.88
N ILE A 187 12.90 2.60 -14.08
CA ILE A 187 14.26 2.94 -14.55
C ILE A 187 14.84 1.78 -15.37
N ARG A 188 14.60 0.52 -14.95
CA ARG A 188 15.11 -0.68 -15.62
C ARG A 188 14.39 -0.96 -16.96
N GLN A 189 13.06 -0.73 -17.01
CA GLN A 189 12.19 -1.07 -18.15
C GLN A 189 11.28 0.12 -18.53
N PRO A 190 11.85 1.25 -18.95
CA PRO A 190 11.09 2.50 -19.18
C PRO A 190 10.07 2.39 -20.32
N GLU A 191 10.32 1.54 -21.31
CA GLU A 191 9.42 1.32 -22.46
C GLU A 191 8.12 0.58 -22.07
N ARG A 192 8.16 -0.22 -21.00
CA ARG A 192 7.02 -0.98 -20.51
C ARG A 192 6.10 -0.14 -19.61
N VAL A 193 6.60 0.92 -19.00
CA VAL A 193 5.84 1.77 -18.08
C VAL A 193 5.25 2.96 -18.82
N SER A 194 3.96 2.90 -19.12
CA SER A 194 3.26 3.99 -19.79
C SER A 194 3.04 5.20 -18.88
N ARG A 195 2.80 4.96 -17.60
CA ARG A 195 2.68 5.96 -16.52
C ARG A 195 3.12 5.34 -15.20
N LEU A 196 3.74 6.15 -14.35
CA LEU A 196 4.10 5.79 -12.99
C LEU A 196 3.23 6.58 -12.02
N VAL A 197 2.47 5.87 -11.18
CA VAL A 197 1.62 6.46 -10.14
C VAL A 197 2.15 6.03 -8.78
N LEU A 198 2.48 6.98 -7.92
CA LEU A 198 3.05 6.74 -6.59
C LEU A 198 2.13 7.31 -5.52
N LEU A 199 1.67 6.44 -4.63
CA LEU A 199 0.78 6.78 -3.53
C LEU A 199 1.47 6.54 -2.19
N ALA A 200 1.50 7.57 -1.33
CA ALA A 200 2.15 7.53 -0.03
C ALA A 200 3.64 7.11 -0.10
N ALA A 201 4.36 7.63 -1.11
CA ALA A 201 5.81 7.49 -1.17
C ALA A 201 6.43 8.21 0.02
N THR A 202 7.20 7.50 0.84
CA THR A 202 8.02 8.10 1.91
C THR A 202 9.42 8.38 1.37
N ARG A 203 10.03 9.49 1.82
CA ARG A 203 11.44 9.81 1.54
C ARG A 203 12.37 8.98 2.41
#